data_aeee8f2320b273936e8b3dfa1f6ef102
#
_entry.id   aeee8f2320b273936e8b3dfa1f6ef102
#
_cell.length_a   1.000
_cell.length_b   1.000
_cell.length_c   1.000
_cell.angle_alpha   90.00
_cell.angle_beta   90.00
_cell.angle_gamma   90.00
#
_symmetry.space_group_name_H-M   'P 1'
#
loop_
_entity.id
_entity.type
_entity.pdbx_description
1 polymer ?
#
loop_
_entity_poly.entity_id
_entity_poly.type
_entity_poly.pdbx_seq_one_letter_code
_entity_poly.pdbx_strand_id
1 'polypeptide(L)'
;NKIKFKKKRVMKVVHIITGLGDGGAEHTLFKICKYDIKNKHIVISLKGPGKYFSLLNKLGIKVYSLNIKFFSIYKFFFLIRMLHSLKPDVVQTWLVHADFLGGIAARLVGIKNIIWNIRYSNFEIGKAKLTTILIIKILAKLSFYIPQLIIINSKRAKKIFVFEGYC
;
A
#
# COMPACT_ATOMS: atom_id res chain seq x y z
N ASN A 1 42.89 -8.04 -2.47
CA ASN A 1 41.75 -7.19 -2.10
C ASN A 1 40.46 -8.02 -2.12
N LYS A 2 40.07 -8.56 -0.94
CA LYS A 2 38.79 -9.26 -0.78
C LYS A 2 37.67 -8.19 -0.72
N ILE A 3 36.84 -8.09 -1.77
CA ILE A 3 35.64 -7.28 -1.77
C ILE A 3 34.70 -7.88 -0.71
N LYS A 4 34.58 -7.23 0.45
CA LYS A 4 33.60 -7.58 1.48
C LYS A 4 32.22 -7.19 0.96
N PHE A 5 31.46 -8.14 0.39
CA PHE A 5 30.04 -7.95 0.12
C PHE A 5 29.33 -7.69 1.45
N LYS A 6 28.86 -6.46 1.65
CA LYS A 6 28.00 -6.12 2.79
C LYS A 6 26.75 -7.02 2.70
N LYS A 7 26.56 -7.93 3.67
CA LYS A 7 25.40 -8.83 3.75
C LYS A 7 24.13 -7.96 3.73
N LYS A 8 23.37 -8.02 2.65
CA LYS A 8 22.17 -7.19 2.47
C LYS A 8 21.18 -7.56 3.56
N ARG A 9 20.82 -6.60 4.43
CA ARG A 9 19.90 -6.80 5.55
C ARG A 9 18.54 -7.23 5.01
N VAL A 10 17.94 -8.24 5.63
CA VAL A 10 16.54 -8.66 5.36
C VAL A 10 15.61 -7.55 5.85
N MET A 11 14.79 -7.01 4.97
CA MET A 11 13.84 -5.97 5.30
C MET A 11 12.49 -6.56 5.66
N LYS A 12 11.80 -5.94 6.60
CA LYS A 12 10.39 -6.20 6.89
C LYS A 12 9.54 -5.22 6.10
N VAL A 13 8.82 -5.71 5.10
CA VAL A 13 7.93 -4.94 4.23
C VAL A 13 6.48 -5.21 4.61
N VAL A 14 5.76 -4.17 5.02
CA VAL A 14 4.32 -4.26 5.25
C VAL A 14 3.60 -3.67 4.05
N HIS A 15 2.78 -4.50 3.39
CA HIS A 15 1.90 -4.08 2.32
C HIS A 15 0.51 -3.77 2.89
N ILE A 16 -0.01 -2.59 2.61
CA ILE A 16 -1.38 -2.21 2.96
C ILE A 16 -2.16 -2.07 1.66
N ILE A 17 -3.20 -2.87 1.48
CA ILE A 17 -4.01 -2.87 0.27
C ILE A 17 -5.48 -2.64 0.58
N THR A 18 -6.20 -1.95 -0.31
CA THR A 18 -7.63 -1.68 -0.13
C THR A 18 -8.45 -2.97 0.01
N GLY A 19 -8.13 -4.00 -0.76
CA GLY A 19 -8.78 -5.32 -0.68
C GLY A 19 -7.93 -6.38 -1.36
N LEU A 20 -8.29 -7.66 -1.18
CA LEU A 20 -7.61 -8.82 -1.77
C LEU A 20 -8.52 -9.58 -2.75
N GLY A 21 -9.31 -8.84 -3.53
CA GLY A 21 -10.20 -9.36 -4.56
C GLY A 21 -9.46 -9.99 -5.75
N ASP A 22 -10.01 -9.86 -6.96
CA ASP A 22 -9.41 -10.37 -8.20
C ASP A 22 -9.09 -9.20 -9.13
N GLY A 23 -8.00 -8.50 -8.87
CA GLY A 23 -7.55 -7.35 -9.62
C GLY A 23 -6.04 -7.34 -9.90
N GLY A 24 -5.63 -6.41 -10.76
CA GLY A 24 -4.23 -6.30 -11.17
C GLY A 24 -3.27 -5.85 -10.06
N ALA A 25 -3.76 -5.07 -9.10
CA ALA A 25 -2.97 -4.65 -7.94
C ALA A 25 -2.66 -5.85 -7.03
N GLU A 26 -3.69 -6.63 -6.72
CA GLU A 26 -3.64 -7.84 -5.90
C GLU A 26 -2.72 -8.90 -6.53
N HIS A 27 -2.87 -9.10 -7.85
CA HIS A 27 -2.01 -10.02 -8.60
C HIS A 27 -0.54 -9.60 -8.55
N THR A 28 -0.25 -8.30 -8.70
CA THR A 28 1.12 -7.78 -8.63
C THR A 28 1.69 -7.92 -7.22
N LEU A 29 0.91 -7.58 -6.19
CA LEU A 29 1.30 -7.77 -4.80
C LEU A 29 1.63 -9.24 -4.51
N PHE A 30 0.78 -10.16 -4.95
CA PHE A 30 1.00 -11.60 -4.82
C PHE A 30 2.32 -12.02 -5.48
N LYS A 31 2.60 -11.56 -6.71
CA LYS A 31 3.88 -11.85 -7.39
C LYS A 31 5.08 -11.33 -6.62
N ILE A 32 5.02 -10.11 -6.08
CA ILE A 32 6.11 -9.56 -5.27
C ILE A 32 6.35 -10.46 -4.06
N CYS A 33 5.32 -10.79 -3.30
CA CYS A 33 5.44 -11.67 -2.14
C CYS A 33 5.96 -13.08 -2.49
N LYS A 34 5.59 -13.60 -3.68
CA LYS A 34 6.03 -14.92 -4.14
C LYS A 34 7.51 -14.96 -4.55
N TYR A 35 7.99 -13.92 -5.23
CA TYR A 35 9.32 -13.95 -5.84
C TYR A 35 10.37 -13.21 -5.04
N ASP A 36 10.01 -12.28 -4.18
CA ASP A 36 10.96 -11.63 -3.25
C ASP A 36 11.10 -12.46 -1.96
N ILE A 37 11.80 -13.57 -2.07
CA ILE A 37 12.10 -14.48 -0.95
C ILE A 37 13.15 -13.92 0.03
N LYS A 38 13.81 -12.80 -0.33
CA LYS A 38 14.87 -12.20 0.49
C LYS A 38 14.32 -11.38 1.65
N ASN A 39 13.16 -10.79 1.47
CA ASN A 39 12.54 -9.91 2.44
C ASN A 39 11.37 -10.59 3.15
N LYS A 40 11.03 -10.08 4.33
CA LYS A 40 9.88 -10.57 5.09
C LYS A 40 8.65 -9.73 4.75
N HIS A 41 7.67 -10.34 4.09
CA HIS A 41 6.43 -9.68 3.71
C HIS A 41 5.31 -9.93 4.72
N ILE A 42 4.52 -8.90 4.97
CA ILE A 42 3.27 -8.94 5.75
C ILE A 42 2.24 -8.15 4.95
N VAL A 43 1.02 -8.66 4.85
CA VAL A 43 -0.05 -8.00 4.10
C VAL A 43 -1.21 -7.64 5.02
N ILE A 44 -1.69 -6.40 4.90
CA ILE A 44 -2.86 -5.88 5.62
C ILE A 44 -3.90 -5.45 4.59
N SER A 45 -5.03 -6.17 4.54
CA SER A 45 -6.20 -5.77 3.75
C SER A 45 -7.09 -4.85 4.56
N LEU A 46 -7.46 -3.70 4.02
CA LEU A 46 -8.42 -2.79 4.67
C LEU A 46 -9.85 -3.34 4.59
N LYS A 47 -10.18 -4.04 3.51
CA LYS A 47 -11.46 -4.76 3.36
C LYS A 47 -11.38 -6.18 3.91
N GLY A 48 -12.48 -6.92 3.78
CA GLY A 48 -12.56 -8.34 4.12
C GLY A 48 -11.60 -9.22 3.29
N PRO A 49 -11.56 -10.52 3.62
CA PRO A 49 -10.78 -11.48 2.85
C PRO A 49 -11.33 -11.59 1.42
N GLY A 50 -10.45 -11.89 0.48
CA GLY A 50 -10.78 -12.11 -0.92
C GLY A 50 -9.91 -13.23 -1.50
N LYS A 51 -9.94 -13.41 -2.83
CA LYS A 51 -9.22 -14.47 -3.55
C LYS A 51 -7.74 -14.57 -3.15
N TYR A 52 -7.04 -13.45 -3.10
CA TYR A 52 -5.61 -13.44 -2.80
C TYR A 52 -5.29 -13.61 -1.31
N PHE A 53 -6.26 -13.52 -0.41
CA PHE A 53 -6.04 -13.77 1.01
C PHE A 53 -5.56 -15.20 1.27
N SER A 54 -6.28 -16.19 0.73
CA SER A 54 -5.91 -17.62 0.87
C SER A 54 -4.63 -17.97 0.10
N LEU A 55 -4.43 -17.36 -1.07
CA LEU A 55 -3.23 -17.60 -1.89
C LEU A 55 -1.95 -17.10 -1.19
N LEU A 56 -1.99 -15.92 -0.57
CA LEU A 56 -0.87 -15.38 0.20
C LEU A 56 -0.58 -16.22 1.45
N ASN A 57 -1.63 -16.66 2.17
CA ASN A 57 -1.45 -17.54 3.33
C ASN A 57 -0.80 -18.89 2.93
N LYS A 58 -1.15 -19.47 1.76
CA LYS A 58 -0.50 -20.67 1.24
C LYS A 58 1.00 -20.48 0.94
N LEU A 59 1.45 -19.24 0.69
CA LEU A 59 2.86 -18.90 0.56
C LEU A 59 3.57 -18.67 1.92
N GLY A 60 2.88 -18.85 3.05
CA GLY A 60 3.42 -18.55 4.38
C GLY A 60 3.46 -17.07 4.73
N ILE A 61 2.87 -16.20 3.91
CA ILE A 61 2.79 -14.76 4.17
C ILE A 61 1.75 -14.50 5.25
N LYS A 62 2.10 -13.72 6.28
CA LYS A 62 1.13 -13.27 7.30
C LYS A 62 0.18 -12.26 6.68
N VAL A 63 -1.11 -12.57 6.64
CA VAL A 63 -2.15 -11.71 6.08
C VAL A 63 -3.16 -11.35 7.16
N TYR A 64 -3.44 -10.06 7.28
CA TYR A 64 -4.46 -9.52 8.19
C TYR A 64 -5.57 -8.87 7.39
N SER A 65 -6.81 -9.01 7.86
CA SER A 65 -7.98 -8.38 7.27
C SER A 65 -8.67 -7.53 8.33
N LEU A 66 -8.71 -6.23 8.11
CA LEU A 66 -9.27 -5.29 9.08
C LEU A 66 -10.78 -5.10 8.91
N ASN A 67 -11.31 -5.44 7.75
CA ASN A 67 -12.73 -5.28 7.41
C ASN A 67 -13.24 -3.87 7.80
N ILE A 68 -12.52 -2.84 7.36
CA ILE A 68 -12.87 -1.44 7.61
C ILE A 68 -14.11 -1.12 6.77
N LYS A 69 -15.27 -1.06 7.44
CA LYS A 69 -16.45 -0.44 6.87
C LYS A 69 -16.29 1.07 7.04
N PHE A 70 -16.71 1.83 6.02
CA PHE A 70 -16.61 3.27 5.89
C PHE A 70 -16.26 4.03 7.19
N PHE A 71 -15.04 4.62 7.27
CA PHE A 71 -14.53 5.49 8.34
C PHE A 71 -14.71 4.99 9.79
N SER A 72 -14.47 3.71 10.04
CA SER A 72 -14.37 3.25 11.43
C SER A 72 -13.08 3.79 12.06
N ILE A 73 -13.19 4.91 12.77
CA ILE A 73 -12.06 5.57 13.44
C ILE A 73 -11.32 4.60 14.38
N TYR A 74 -12.04 3.73 15.04
CA TYR A 74 -11.49 2.66 15.89
C TYR A 74 -10.53 1.76 15.13
N LYS A 75 -10.90 1.33 13.90
CA LYS A 75 -10.04 0.46 13.07
C LYS A 75 -8.83 1.20 12.49
N PHE A 76 -8.94 2.51 12.32
CA PHE A 76 -7.80 3.34 11.95
C PHE A 76 -6.77 3.39 13.09
N PHE A 77 -7.20 3.59 14.34
CA PHE A 77 -6.31 3.51 15.50
C PHE A 77 -5.72 2.11 15.68
N PHE A 78 -6.50 1.06 15.39
CA PHE A 78 -5.99 -0.31 15.40
C PHE A 78 -4.89 -0.51 14.33
N LEU A 79 -5.04 0.04 13.12
CA LEU A 79 -4.01 0.03 12.09
C LEU A 79 -2.72 0.73 12.56
N ILE A 80 -2.84 1.90 13.19
CA ILE A 80 -1.70 2.64 13.77
C ILE A 80 -0.98 1.76 14.79
N ARG A 81 -1.71 1.20 15.76
CA ARG A 81 -1.15 0.32 16.80
C ARG A 81 -0.47 -0.91 16.20
N MET A 82 -1.06 -1.48 15.17
CA MET A 82 -0.52 -2.63 14.46
C MET A 82 0.80 -2.28 13.76
N LEU A 83 0.89 -1.16 13.07
CA LEU A 83 2.12 -0.69 12.42
C LEU A 83 3.22 -0.38 13.45
N HIS A 84 2.85 0.25 14.57
CA HIS A 84 3.78 0.50 15.68
C HIS A 84 4.36 -0.80 16.26
N SER A 85 3.54 -1.84 16.44
CA SER A 85 3.97 -3.15 16.93
C SER A 85 4.81 -3.91 15.90
N LEU A 86 4.44 -3.86 14.62
CA LEU A 86 5.15 -4.56 13.56
C LEU A 86 6.53 -3.95 13.26
N LYS A 87 6.73 -2.66 13.50
CA LYS A 87 7.98 -1.92 13.23
C LYS A 87 8.55 -2.25 11.84
N PRO A 88 7.83 -1.98 10.75
CA PRO A 88 8.32 -2.30 9.41
C PRO A 88 9.48 -1.39 9.00
N ASP A 89 10.40 -1.92 8.20
CA ASP A 89 11.44 -1.12 7.53
C ASP A 89 10.85 -0.32 6.36
N VAL A 90 9.82 -0.86 5.71
CA VAL A 90 9.12 -0.24 4.58
C VAL A 90 7.62 -0.49 4.70
N VAL A 91 6.81 0.52 4.44
CA VAL A 91 5.38 0.40 4.21
C VAL A 91 5.09 0.68 2.74
N GLN A 92 4.44 -0.26 2.07
CA GLN A 92 4.02 -0.12 0.69
C GLN A 92 2.49 -0.18 0.62
N THR A 93 1.87 0.90 0.18
CA THR A 93 0.41 0.99 0.06
C THR A 93 -0.04 0.75 -1.38
N TRP A 94 -1.26 0.25 -1.55
CA TRP A 94 -1.81 -0.17 -2.83
C TRP A 94 -3.22 0.34 -3.00
N LEU A 95 -3.44 1.17 -4.02
CA LEU A 95 -4.69 1.84 -4.32
C LEU A 95 -5.02 3.00 -3.37
N VAL A 96 -5.78 3.96 -3.86
CA VAL A 96 -6.07 5.28 -3.25
C VAL A 96 -6.50 5.21 -1.78
N HIS A 97 -7.40 4.29 -1.41
CA HIS A 97 -7.86 4.20 -0.02
C HIS A 97 -6.77 3.68 0.93
N ALA A 98 -5.90 2.79 0.45
CA ALA A 98 -4.76 2.32 1.22
C ALA A 98 -3.65 3.38 1.28
N ASP A 99 -3.45 4.16 0.21
CA ASP A 99 -2.53 5.30 0.21
C ASP A 99 -2.97 6.33 1.26
N PHE A 100 -4.29 6.60 1.37
CA PHE A 100 -4.84 7.52 2.34
C PHE A 100 -4.71 6.99 3.78
N LEU A 101 -5.38 5.90 4.11
CA LEU A 101 -5.39 5.38 5.49
C LEU A 101 -4.05 4.82 5.92
N GLY A 102 -3.44 3.99 5.07
CA GLY A 102 -2.17 3.33 5.36
C GLY A 102 -0.99 4.28 5.35
N GLY A 103 -0.96 5.22 4.40
CA GLY A 103 0.09 6.24 4.31
C GLY A 103 0.08 7.16 5.52
N ILE A 104 -1.10 7.68 5.92
CA ILE A 104 -1.23 8.54 7.11
C ILE A 104 -0.86 7.75 8.37
N ALA A 105 -1.40 6.54 8.56
CA ALA A 105 -1.09 5.71 9.72
C ALA A 105 0.42 5.42 9.83
N ALA A 106 1.07 5.09 8.71
CA ALA A 106 2.51 4.85 8.67
C ALA A 106 3.33 6.09 9.05
N ARG A 107 2.91 7.26 8.57
CA ARG A 107 3.59 8.53 8.89
C ARG A 107 3.42 8.89 10.36
N LEU A 108 2.22 8.70 10.94
CA LEU A 108 1.95 8.97 12.35
C LEU A 108 2.79 8.10 13.31
N VAL A 109 3.15 6.86 12.93
CA VAL A 109 4.05 6.02 13.72
C VAL A 109 5.54 6.24 13.40
N GLY A 110 5.87 7.28 12.61
CA GLY A 110 7.25 7.67 12.34
C GLY A 110 7.95 6.87 11.24
N ILE A 111 7.24 6.06 10.45
CA ILE A 111 7.83 5.31 9.33
C ILE A 111 8.16 6.30 8.22
N LYS A 112 9.43 6.31 7.79
CA LYS A 112 9.93 7.22 6.74
C LYS A 112 9.83 6.61 5.35
N ASN A 113 10.10 5.30 5.22
CA ASN A 113 10.12 4.58 3.95
C ASN A 113 8.71 4.16 3.56
N ILE A 114 7.92 5.08 3.03
CA ILE A 114 6.54 4.86 2.57
C ILE A 114 6.51 4.94 1.06
N ILE A 115 5.95 3.91 0.41
CA ILE A 115 5.83 3.79 -1.04
C ILE A 115 4.36 3.68 -1.40
N TRP A 116 3.87 4.59 -2.26
CA TRP A 116 2.52 4.49 -2.80
C TRP A 116 2.53 3.77 -4.15
N ASN A 117 1.61 2.81 -4.34
CA ASN A 117 1.42 2.15 -5.63
C ASN A 117 0.06 2.51 -6.22
N ILE A 118 0.08 3.43 -7.17
CA ILE A 118 -1.09 3.85 -7.92
C ILE A 118 -1.29 2.87 -9.09
N ARG A 119 -2.36 2.07 -9.01
CA ARG A 119 -2.66 0.99 -9.96
C ARG A 119 -4.04 1.18 -10.60
N TYR A 120 -4.17 2.23 -11.37
CA TYR A 120 -5.37 2.48 -12.16
C TYR A 120 -5.03 2.42 -13.65
N SER A 121 -5.52 1.38 -14.36
CA SER A 121 -5.37 1.26 -15.82
C SER A 121 -6.41 2.09 -16.59
N ASN A 122 -7.63 2.23 -16.03
CA ASN A 122 -8.76 2.92 -16.67
C ASN A 122 -9.47 3.85 -15.67
N PHE A 123 -8.70 4.75 -15.03
CA PHE A 123 -9.29 5.72 -14.12
C PHE A 123 -9.94 6.86 -14.94
N GLU A 124 -11.25 6.87 -14.97
CA GLU A 124 -12.06 7.98 -15.47
C GLU A 124 -12.63 8.72 -14.26
N ILE A 125 -12.11 9.91 -14.01
CA ILE A 125 -12.55 10.76 -12.88
C ILE A 125 -14.06 10.94 -12.88
N GLY A 126 -14.66 11.11 -14.06
CA GLY A 126 -16.10 11.30 -14.20
C GLY A 126 -16.98 10.09 -13.82
N LYS A 127 -16.39 8.89 -13.71
CA LYS A 127 -17.09 7.65 -13.30
C LYS A 127 -16.74 7.22 -11.86
N ALA A 128 -15.82 7.90 -11.21
CA ALA A 128 -15.41 7.57 -9.84
C ALA A 128 -16.44 8.11 -8.82
N LYS A 129 -16.57 7.40 -7.69
CA LYS A 129 -17.39 7.89 -6.58
C LYS A 129 -16.82 9.22 -6.06
N LEU A 130 -17.68 10.16 -5.70
CA LEU A 130 -17.31 11.47 -5.16
C LEU A 130 -16.31 11.37 -4.01
N THR A 131 -16.50 10.39 -3.12
CA THR A 131 -15.56 10.10 -2.01
C THR A 131 -14.16 9.75 -2.50
N THR A 132 -14.03 8.99 -3.58
CA THR A 132 -12.75 8.63 -4.17
C THR A 132 -12.06 9.85 -4.79
N ILE A 133 -12.83 10.72 -5.47
CA ILE A 133 -12.33 11.97 -6.05
C ILE A 133 -11.81 12.89 -4.94
N LEU A 134 -12.57 13.04 -3.87
CA LEU A 134 -12.15 13.85 -2.71
C LEU A 134 -10.84 13.31 -2.10
N ILE A 135 -10.75 12.00 -1.90
CA ILE A 135 -9.53 11.36 -1.38
C ILE A 135 -8.34 11.63 -2.32
N ILE A 136 -8.51 11.53 -3.64
CA ILE A 136 -7.45 11.81 -4.61
C ILE A 136 -6.95 13.26 -4.46
N LYS A 137 -7.85 14.24 -4.36
CA LYS A 137 -7.46 15.65 -4.16
C LYS A 137 -6.71 15.89 -2.85
N ILE A 138 -7.11 15.21 -1.77
CA ILE A 138 -6.38 15.27 -0.50
C ILE A 138 -5.00 14.61 -0.66
N LEU A 139 -4.94 13.44 -1.27
CA LEU A 139 -3.69 12.71 -1.50
C LEU A 139 -2.73 13.48 -2.42
N ALA A 140 -3.23 14.26 -3.39
CA ALA A 140 -2.40 15.13 -4.20
C ALA A 140 -1.56 16.08 -3.33
N LYS A 141 -2.18 16.73 -2.35
CA LYS A 141 -1.46 17.58 -1.39
C LYS A 141 -0.53 16.77 -0.47
N LEU A 142 -0.98 15.61 0.00
CA LEU A 142 -0.21 14.77 0.90
C LEU A 142 0.95 14.03 0.19
N SER A 143 0.94 13.96 -1.15
CA SER A 143 1.99 13.30 -1.94
C SER A 143 3.37 13.93 -1.76
N PHE A 144 3.42 15.21 -1.41
CA PHE A 144 4.67 15.93 -1.12
C PHE A 144 5.28 15.60 0.25
N TYR A 145 4.51 15.03 1.17
CA TYR A 145 4.91 14.88 2.59
C TYR A 145 4.93 13.44 3.08
N ILE A 146 4.05 12.59 2.55
CA ILE A 146 3.87 11.23 3.07
C ILE A 146 4.77 10.21 2.37
N PRO A 147 4.66 9.97 1.05
CA PRO A 147 5.46 8.95 0.40
C PRO A 147 6.88 9.44 0.16
N GLN A 148 7.83 8.52 0.22
CA GLN A 148 9.18 8.72 -0.29
C GLN A 148 9.24 8.43 -1.80
N LEU A 149 8.36 7.57 -2.28
CA LEU A 149 8.28 7.16 -3.67
C LEU A 149 6.84 6.87 -4.07
N ILE A 150 6.45 7.30 -5.27
CA ILE A 150 5.18 6.96 -5.89
C ILE A 150 5.45 6.12 -7.13
N ILE A 151 4.89 4.92 -7.19
CA ILE A 151 4.99 4.01 -8.33
C ILE A 151 3.66 4.04 -9.08
N ILE A 152 3.72 4.39 -10.36
CA ILE A 152 2.55 4.44 -11.25
C ILE A 152 2.79 3.46 -12.40
N ASN A 153 1.82 2.59 -12.69
CA ASN A 153 1.97 1.48 -13.62
C ASN A 153 1.74 1.85 -15.11
N SER A 154 1.28 3.05 -15.42
CA SER A 154 1.05 3.46 -16.80
C SER A 154 1.30 4.94 -17.04
N LYS A 155 1.74 5.28 -18.25
CA LYS A 155 1.92 6.67 -18.68
C LYS A 155 0.62 7.48 -18.64
N ARG A 156 -0.52 6.84 -18.97
CA ARG A 156 -1.86 7.46 -18.88
C ARG A 156 -2.21 7.82 -17.44
N ALA A 157 -2.06 6.87 -16.51
CA ALA A 157 -2.30 7.13 -15.10
C ALA A 157 -1.39 8.25 -14.58
N LYS A 158 -0.09 8.23 -14.94
CA LYS A 158 0.84 9.29 -14.54
C LYS A 158 0.34 10.67 -14.97
N LYS A 159 -0.08 10.85 -16.24
CA LYS A 159 -0.63 12.13 -16.71
C LYS A 159 -1.82 12.60 -15.88
N ILE A 160 -2.74 11.70 -15.55
CA ILE A 160 -3.94 12.01 -14.76
C ILE A 160 -3.55 12.45 -13.35
N PHE A 161 -2.71 11.67 -12.64
CA PHE A 161 -2.35 11.98 -11.27
C PHE A 161 -1.47 13.25 -11.15
N VAL A 162 -0.58 13.50 -12.10
CA VAL A 162 0.17 14.76 -12.19
C VAL A 162 -0.78 15.96 -12.42
N PHE A 163 -1.78 15.79 -13.30
CA PHE A 163 -2.81 16.81 -13.52
C PHE A 163 -3.65 17.10 -12.25
N GLU A 164 -3.91 16.07 -11.43
CA GLU A 164 -4.57 16.22 -10.13
C GLU A 164 -3.66 16.79 -9.04
N GLY A 165 -2.39 17.11 -9.36
CA GLY A 165 -1.46 17.78 -8.46
C GLY A 165 -0.59 16.86 -7.60
N TYR A 166 -0.39 15.60 -8.00
CA TYR A 166 0.63 14.74 -7.37
C TYR A 166 2.04 15.14 -7.78
N CYS A 167 2.99 15.00 -6.83
CA CYS A 167 4.42 15.25 -7.09
C CYS A 167 5.08 14.14 -7.92
#